data_2d027b7993791eed2a7f8cb73884fd37
#
_entry.id   2d027b7993791eed2a7f8cb73884fd37
#
_cell.length_a   1.000
_cell.length_b   1.000
_cell.length_c   1.000
_cell.angle_alpha   90.00
_cell.angle_beta   90.00
_cell.angle_gamma   90.00
#
_symmetry.space_group_name_H-M   'P 1'
#
loop_
_entity.id
_entity.type
_entity.pdbx_description
1 polymer ?
#
loop_
_entity_poly.entity_id
_entity_poly.type
_entity_poly.pdbx_seq_one_letter_code
_entity_poly.pdbx_strand_id
1 'polypeptide(L)'
;KNKKIFLDLKFHDIPNTVSAAVRWASQLDVDIVNVHALGGLKMMEEAKRSFNSNSQQKLIAVTILTSMSDNDLQEIGFNEAPFQMVKYLANLAHQANLDGVVCSAHEASTIKKSFGDDFVTVCPGIRPLWAVAGDQNRIMTPKEAIKSGVDHMVIGRPITTFSKNN
;
A
#
# COMPACT_ATOMS: atom_id res chain seq x y z
N LYS A 1 -1.27 20.57 15.82
CA LYS A 1 -2.20 20.06 14.79
C LYS A 1 -1.97 18.56 14.66
N ASN A 2 -2.93 17.76 15.06
CA ASN A 2 -2.85 16.30 14.97
C ASN A 2 -3.02 15.87 13.50
N LYS A 3 -1.93 15.90 12.73
CA LYS A 3 -1.88 15.29 11.41
C LYS A 3 -1.33 13.88 11.56
N LYS A 4 -1.98 12.91 10.93
CA LYS A 4 -1.49 11.54 10.83
C LYS A 4 -0.37 11.44 9.80
N ILE A 5 0.62 10.59 10.06
CA ILE A 5 1.81 10.44 9.23
C ILE A 5 1.88 9.01 8.70
N PHE A 6 1.96 8.88 7.38
CA PHE A 6 2.32 7.65 6.70
C PHE A 6 3.80 7.70 6.30
N LEU A 7 4.63 6.91 6.98
CA LEU A 7 6.05 6.76 6.67
C LEU A 7 6.21 5.74 5.54
N ASP A 8 6.25 6.24 4.30
CA ASP A 8 6.22 5.44 3.07
C ASP A 8 7.64 5.12 2.56
N LEU A 9 8.37 4.26 3.29
CA LEU A 9 9.75 3.87 2.96
C LEU A 9 9.85 2.56 2.18
N LYS A 10 8.79 1.75 2.17
CA LYS A 10 8.71 0.47 1.43
C LYS A 10 9.89 -0.46 1.73
N PHE A 11 10.17 -0.70 3.01
CA PHE A 11 11.29 -1.55 3.41
C PHE A 11 11.25 -2.91 2.70
N HIS A 12 12.33 -3.24 2.02
CA HIS A 12 12.46 -4.45 1.23
C HIS A 12 13.91 -4.92 1.23
N ASP A 13 14.22 -5.87 2.09
CA ASP A 13 15.55 -6.44 2.29
C ASP A 13 15.40 -7.81 2.97
N ILE A 14 16.50 -8.47 3.32
CA ILE A 14 16.47 -9.70 4.10
C ILE A 14 15.77 -9.48 5.46
N PRO A 15 15.16 -10.53 6.06
CA PRO A 15 14.31 -10.39 7.25
C PRO A 15 14.93 -9.61 8.41
N ASN A 16 16.21 -9.88 8.75
CA ASN A 16 16.89 -9.20 9.85
C ASN A 16 17.08 -7.70 9.62
N THR A 17 17.40 -7.29 8.39
CA THR A 17 17.57 -5.88 8.03
C THR A 17 16.23 -5.13 8.13
N VAL A 18 15.16 -5.72 7.55
CA VAL A 18 13.81 -5.14 7.63
C VAL A 18 13.33 -5.08 9.07
N SER A 19 13.57 -6.12 9.86
CA SER A 19 13.26 -6.17 11.30
C SER A 19 13.87 -4.97 12.06
N ALA A 20 15.16 -4.71 11.84
CA ALA A 20 15.84 -3.58 12.48
C ALA A 20 15.26 -2.21 12.05
N ALA A 21 14.99 -2.05 10.73
CA ALA A 21 14.43 -0.83 10.18
C ALA A 21 13.00 -0.56 10.69
N VAL A 22 12.15 -1.59 10.72
CA VAL A 22 10.76 -1.49 11.21
C VAL A 22 10.72 -1.22 12.71
N ARG A 23 11.60 -1.83 13.51
CA ARG A 23 11.75 -1.55 14.94
C ARG A 23 12.11 -0.10 15.20
N TRP A 24 13.04 0.45 14.39
CA TRP A 24 13.38 1.87 14.47
C TRP A 24 12.19 2.75 14.09
N ALA A 25 11.52 2.43 12.98
CA ALA A 25 10.36 3.19 12.51
C ALA A 25 9.19 3.19 13.52
N SER A 26 8.99 2.09 14.26
CA SER A 26 7.95 2.00 15.30
C SER A 26 8.16 2.92 16.50
N GLN A 27 9.39 3.45 16.69
CA GLN A 27 9.70 4.41 17.75
C GLN A 27 9.41 5.86 17.34
N LEU A 28 9.10 6.10 16.07
CA LEU A 28 8.72 7.42 15.57
C LEU A 28 7.24 7.69 15.83
N ASP A 29 6.88 8.96 15.96
CA ASP A 29 5.49 9.41 16.08
C ASP A 29 4.81 9.40 14.68
N VAL A 30 4.60 8.19 14.14
CA VAL A 30 3.96 7.94 12.84
C VAL A 30 2.80 6.96 13.00
N ASP A 31 1.79 7.06 12.15
CA ASP A 31 0.58 6.23 12.25
C ASP A 31 0.66 4.96 11.38
N ILE A 32 1.32 5.04 10.22
CA ILE A 32 1.45 3.94 9.28
C ILE A 32 2.91 3.82 8.83
N VAL A 33 3.42 2.58 8.81
CA VAL A 33 4.72 2.20 8.23
C VAL A 33 4.48 1.11 7.19
N ASN A 34 5.32 1.01 6.16
CA ASN A 34 5.18 -0.05 5.17
C ASN A 34 6.47 -0.82 4.88
N VAL A 35 6.26 -2.08 4.51
CA VAL A 35 7.25 -2.97 3.90
C VAL A 35 6.79 -3.32 2.49
N HIS A 36 7.58 -4.06 1.72
CA HIS A 36 7.17 -4.56 0.40
C HIS A 36 6.81 -6.05 0.48
N ALA A 37 5.61 -6.43 0.00
CA ALA A 37 5.14 -7.82 0.08
C ALA A 37 5.98 -8.80 -0.78
N LEU A 38 6.68 -8.32 -1.81
CA LEU A 38 7.61 -9.12 -2.60
C LEU A 38 8.82 -9.62 -1.79
N GLY A 39 9.07 -9.09 -0.60
CA GLY A 39 10.03 -9.66 0.35
C GLY A 39 9.63 -11.03 0.90
N GLY A 40 8.38 -11.45 0.66
CA GLY A 40 7.84 -12.76 1.03
C GLY A 40 7.35 -12.84 2.47
N LEU A 41 6.68 -13.97 2.77
CA LEU A 41 6.02 -14.20 4.05
C LEU A 41 6.98 -14.07 5.23
N LYS A 42 8.13 -14.75 5.17
CA LYS A 42 9.13 -14.75 6.26
C LYS A 42 9.64 -13.34 6.61
N MET A 43 9.87 -12.49 5.59
CA MET A 43 10.31 -11.11 5.82
C MET A 43 9.21 -10.29 6.50
N MET A 44 7.95 -10.45 6.07
CA MET A 44 6.82 -9.75 6.66
C MET A 44 6.50 -10.20 8.09
N GLU A 45 6.59 -11.52 8.38
CA GLU A 45 6.45 -12.06 9.74
C GLU A 45 7.50 -11.48 10.69
N GLU A 46 8.76 -11.42 10.25
CA GLU A 46 9.86 -10.86 11.05
C GLU A 46 9.68 -9.35 11.26
N ALA A 47 9.23 -8.63 10.24
CA ALA A 47 8.84 -7.24 10.34
C ALA A 47 7.73 -7.03 11.39
N LYS A 48 6.65 -7.81 11.31
CA LYS A 48 5.53 -7.71 12.26
C LYS A 48 5.94 -8.02 13.70
N ARG A 49 6.77 -9.06 13.89
CA ARG A 49 7.30 -9.42 15.22
C ARG A 49 8.12 -8.31 15.86
N SER A 50 8.85 -7.55 15.03
CA SER A 50 9.72 -6.46 15.47
C SER A 50 9.03 -5.11 15.59
N PHE A 51 7.83 -5.01 15.02
CA PHE A 51 7.02 -3.79 15.04
C PHE A 51 6.42 -3.60 16.44
N ASN A 52 7.15 -2.86 17.26
CA ASN A 52 6.77 -2.54 18.63
C ASN A 52 5.74 -1.40 18.63
N SER A 53 4.57 -1.66 18.07
CA SER A 53 3.54 -0.64 17.92
C SER A 53 2.86 -0.34 19.27
N ASN A 54 2.60 0.94 19.52
CA ASN A 54 1.45 1.28 20.34
C ASN A 54 0.18 0.86 19.58
N SER A 55 -0.96 0.70 20.26
CA SER A 55 -2.22 0.14 19.69
C SER A 55 -2.80 0.90 18.49
N GLN A 56 -2.20 2.01 18.06
CA GLN A 56 -2.71 2.87 16.98
C GLN A 56 -1.86 2.82 15.71
N GLN A 57 -0.58 2.44 15.81
CA GLN A 57 0.30 2.32 14.65
C GLN A 57 -0.03 1.07 13.84
N LYS A 58 0.08 1.19 12.51
CA LYS A 58 -0.19 0.10 11.56
C LYS A 58 1.05 -0.21 10.72
N LEU A 59 1.31 -1.50 10.53
CA LEU A 59 2.32 -2.00 9.60
C LEU A 59 1.61 -2.63 8.40
N ILE A 60 1.79 -2.09 7.21
CA ILE A 60 1.14 -2.55 5.97
C ILE A 60 2.18 -3.00 4.94
N ALA A 61 1.74 -3.73 3.92
CA ALA A 61 2.61 -4.17 2.83
C ALA A 61 2.24 -3.54 1.48
N VAL A 62 3.24 -3.06 0.74
CA VAL A 62 3.06 -2.68 -0.67
C VAL A 62 2.95 -3.94 -1.51
N THR A 63 1.91 -4.04 -2.32
CA THR A 63 1.70 -5.16 -3.26
C THR A 63 2.34 -4.86 -4.62
N ILE A 64 1.56 -4.74 -5.69
CA ILE A 64 2.04 -4.36 -7.02
C ILE A 64 1.84 -2.86 -7.21
N LEU A 65 2.86 -2.17 -7.72
CA LEU A 65 2.81 -0.74 -7.98
C LEU A 65 1.71 -0.43 -9.02
N THR A 66 0.94 0.62 -8.79
CA THR A 66 -0.19 0.99 -9.65
C THR A 66 0.22 1.50 -11.04
N SER A 67 1.50 1.77 -11.25
CA SER A 67 2.10 2.08 -12.55
C SER A 67 2.44 0.85 -13.38
N MET A 68 2.55 -0.34 -12.76
CA MET A 68 2.93 -1.56 -13.47
C MET A 68 1.78 -2.11 -14.31
N SER A 69 2.11 -2.45 -15.55
CA SER A 69 1.27 -3.19 -16.50
C SER A 69 1.56 -4.69 -16.46
N ASP A 70 0.81 -5.46 -17.23
CA ASP A 70 1.05 -6.91 -17.43
C ASP A 70 2.46 -7.15 -18.02
N ASN A 71 2.89 -6.32 -18.99
CA ASN A 71 4.21 -6.42 -19.58
C ASN A 71 5.34 -6.17 -18.56
N ASP A 72 5.19 -5.14 -17.71
CA ASP A 72 6.19 -4.85 -16.68
C ASP A 72 6.35 -6.03 -15.70
N LEU A 73 5.25 -6.72 -15.37
CA LEU A 73 5.30 -7.91 -14.54
C LEU A 73 5.99 -9.09 -15.24
N GLN A 74 5.72 -9.28 -16.53
CA GLN A 74 6.38 -10.33 -17.33
C GLN A 74 7.88 -10.10 -17.45
N GLU A 75 8.32 -8.86 -17.64
CA GLU A 75 9.75 -8.50 -17.71
C GLU A 75 10.52 -8.87 -16.44
N ILE A 76 9.87 -8.82 -15.27
CA ILE A 76 10.48 -9.23 -14.00
C ILE A 76 10.14 -10.68 -13.60
N GLY A 77 9.58 -11.46 -14.53
CA GLY A 77 9.40 -12.91 -14.38
C GLY A 77 8.07 -13.36 -13.76
N PHE A 78 7.08 -12.47 -13.61
CA PHE A 78 5.74 -12.85 -13.19
C PHE A 78 4.82 -13.08 -14.39
N ASN A 79 4.16 -14.23 -14.43
CA ASN A 79 3.23 -14.59 -15.51
C ASN A 79 1.77 -14.25 -15.21
N GLU A 80 1.47 -13.84 -13.99
CA GLU A 80 0.12 -13.52 -13.54
C GLU A 80 -0.19 -12.03 -13.77
N ALA A 81 -1.46 -11.75 -14.06
CA ALA A 81 -1.94 -10.37 -14.17
C ALA A 81 -1.81 -9.60 -12.84
N PRO A 82 -1.63 -8.27 -12.85
CA PRO A 82 -1.48 -7.45 -11.66
C PRO A 82 -2.53 -7.71 -10.59
N PHE A 83 -3.79 -7.87 -10.99
CA PHE A 83 -4.89 -8.15 -10.06
C PHE A 83 -4.70 -9.46 -9.29
N GLN A 84 -4.25 -10.53 -9.94
CA GLN A 84 -4.01 -11.82 -9.28
C GLN A 84 -2.80 -11.75 -8.36
N MET A 85 -1.74 -11.09 -8.80
CA MET A 85 -0.55 -10.86 -7.98
C MET A 85 -0.88 -10.04 -6.73
N VAL A 86 -1.70 -8.99 -6.85
CA VAL A 86 -2.15 -8.20 -5.69
C VAL A 86 -2.91 -9.07 -4.68
N LYS A 87 -3.84 -9.92 -5.14
CA LYS A 87 -4.56 -10.86 -4.26
C LYS A 87 -3.63 -11.83 -3.54
N TYR A 88 -2.67 -12.40 -4.27
CA TYR A 88 -1.68 -13.31 -3.71
C TYR A 88 -0.82 -12.62 -2.64
N LEU A 89 -0.27 -11.45 -2.95
CA LEU A 89 0.57 -10.68 -2.03
C LEU A 89 -0.21 -10.17 -0.81
N ALA A 90 -1.46 -9.77 -1.00
CA ALA A 90 -2.34 -9.37 0.11
C ALA A 90 -2.65 -10.56 1.04
N ASN A 91 -2.82 -11.77 0.49
CA ASN A 91 -2.97 -12.97 1.31
C ASN A 91 -1.71 -13.26 2.13
N LEU A 92 -0.51 -13.13 1.56
CA LEU A 92 0.74 -13.28 2.32
C LEU A 92 0.86 -12.22 3.44
N ALA A 93 0.49 -10.97 3.15
CA ALA A 93 0.49 -9.90 4.16
C ALA A 93 -0.49 -10.20 5.30
N HIS A 94 -1.68 -10.71 4.99
CA HIS A 94 -2.66 -11.13 5.98
C HIS A 94 -2.16 -12.33 6.81
N GLN A 95 -1.53 -13.33 6.18
CA GLN A 95 -0.92 -14.47 6.89
C GLN A 95 0.20 -14.03 7.84
N ALA A 96 0.96 -12.99 7.46
CA ALA A 96 1.99 -12.38 8.32
C ALA A 96 1.39 -11.49 9.44
N ASN A 97 0.07 -11.43 9.59
CA ASN A 97 -0.65 -10.56 10.52
C ASN A 97 -0.34 -9.07 10.35
N LEU A 98 -0.06 -8.61 9.13
CA LEU A 98 0.03 -7.18 8.85
C LEU A 98 -1.36 -6.55 8.90
N ASP A 99 -1.39 -5.24 9.12
CA ASP A 99 -2.63 -4.49 9.36
C ASP A 99 -3.34 -4.07 8.06
N GLY A 100 -2.73 -4.32 6.91
CA GLY A 100 -3.29 -3.95 5.60
C GLY A 100 -2.29 -3.95 4.46
N VAL A 101 -2.71 -3.38 3.32
CA VAL A 101 -1.88 -3.32 2.10
C VAL A 101 -2.00 -1.98 1.38
N VAL A 102 -0.98 -1.67 0.57
CA VAL A 102 -1.07 -0.69 -0.50
C VAL A 102 -1.46 -1.44 -1.78
N CYS A 103 -2.57 -1.04 -2.42
CA CYS A 103 -3.11 -1.63 -3.64
C CYS A 103 -3.81 -0.57 -4.50
N SER A 104 -4.21 -0.89 -5.73
CA SER A 104 -5.09 -0.01 -6.50
C SER A 104 -6.51 0.00 -5.89
N ALA A 105 -7.23 1.11 -6.05
CA ALA A 105 -8.62 1.20 -5.63
C ALA A 105 -9.55 0.20 -6.35
N HIS A 106 -9.12 -0.33 -7.51
CA HIS A 106 -9.85 -1.40 -8.22
C HIS A 106 -9.85 -2.74 -7.46
N GLU A 107 -8.83 -3.00 -6.62
CA GLU A 107 -8.73 -4.22 -5.82
C GLU A 107 -9.36 -4.08 -4.43
N ALA A 108 -9.59 -2.85 -3.94
CA ALA A 108 -10.00 -2.58 -2.56
C ALA A 108 -11.24 -3.38 -2.12
N SER A 109 -12.30 -3.38 -2.93
CA SER A 109 -13.52 -4.16 -2.61
C SER A 109 -13.26 -5.67 -2.48
N THR A 110 -12.40 -6.23 -3.33
CA THR A 110 -12.02 -7.65 -3.26
C THR A 110 -11.19 -7.94 -2.02
N ILE A 111 -10.25 -7.07 -1.68
CA ILE A 111 -9.43 -7.16 -0.46
C ILE A 111 -10.33 -7.15 0.78
N LYS A 112 -11.24 -6.17 0.88
CA LYS A 112 -12.19 -6.08 2.01
C LYS A 112 -13.06 -7.33 2.15
N LYS A 113 -13.60 -7.84 1.04
CA LYS A 113 -14.38 -9.09 1.05
C LYS A 113 -13.59 -10.31 1.50
N SER A 114 -12.29 -10.36 1.20
CA SER A 114 -11.44 -11.51 1.53
C SER A 114 -10.92 -11.49 2.97
N PHE A 115 -10.62 -10.30 3.52
CA PHE A 115 -9.87 -10.17 4.78
C PHE A 115 -10.62 -9.35 5.85
N GLY A 116 -11.80 -8.83 5.54
CA GLY A 116 -12.60 -8.02 6.46
C GLY A 116 -12.31 -6.52 6.40
N ASP A 117 -13.19 -5.74 7.03
CA ASP A 117 -13.14 -4.28 6.98
C ASP A 117 -11.98 -3.69 7.79
N ASP A 118 -11.45 -4.41 8.77
CA ASP A 118 -10.31 -3.99 9.59
C ASP A 118 -8.97 -4.08 8.85
N PHE A 119 -8.90 -4.86 7.75
CA PHE A 119 -7.69 -4.96 6.94
C PHE A 119 -7.57 -3.73 6.04
N VAL A 120 -6.66 -2.81 6.42
CA VAL A 120 -6.56 -1.46 5.84
C VAL A 120 -6.11 -1.47 4.38
N THR A 121 -6.76 -0.66 3.56
CA THR A 121 -6.37 -0.39 2.17
C THR A 121 -5.88 1.03 2.00
N VAL A 122 -4.64 1.18 1.52
CA VAL A 122 -4.03 2.46 1.14
C VAL A 122 -3.87 2.49 -0.38
N CYS A 123 -4.57 3.39 -1.05
CA CYS A 123 -4.69 3.35 -2.51
C CYS A 123 -4.10 4.59 -3.18
N PRO A 124 -2.93 4.45 -3.87
CA PRO A 124 -2.46 5.45 -4.82
C PRO A 124 -3.22 5.37 -6.15
N GLY A 125 -2.84 6.24 -7.10
CA GLY A 125 -3.52 6.28 -8.40
C GLY A 125 -4.88 6.99 -8.36
N ILE A 126 -5.15 7.74 -7.31
CA ILE A 126 -6.40 8.51 -7.20
C ILE A 126 -6.27 9.82 -7.96
N ARG A 127 -7.20 10.07 -8.89
CA ARG A 127 -7.22 11.25 -9.75
C ARG A 127 -8.61 11.86 -9.78
N PRO A 128 -8.78 13.12 -9.35
CA PRO A 128 -9.99 13.90 -9.63
C PRO A 128 -10.22 13.99 -11.15
N LEU A 129 -11.48 14.16 -11.59
CA LEU A 129 -11.85 14.19 -13.02
C LEU A 129 -11.09 15.25 -13.85
N TRP A 130 -10.68 16.34 -13.21
CA TRP A 130 -9.93 17.44 -13.84
C TRP A 130 -8.41 17.18 -13.94
N ALA A 131 -7.90 16.13 -13.28
CA ALA A 131 -6.46 15.87 -13.22
C ALA A 131 -6.01 14.88 -14.30
N VAL A 132 -4.85 15.13 -14.89
CA VAL A 132 -4.22 14.24 -15.89
C VAL A 132 -3.77 12.93 -15.21
N ALA A 133 -3.93 11.81 -15.91
CA ALA A 133 -3.54 10.48 -15.42
C ALA A 133 -2.03 10.38 -15.14
N GLY A 134 -1.19 10.99 -15.98
CA GLY A 134 0.27 10.95 -15.87
C GLY A 134 0.80 9.52 -16.11
N ASP A 135 1.68 9.06 -15.24
CA ASP A 135 2.32 7.75 -15.25
C ASP A 135 1.51 6.63 -14.57
N GLN A 136 0.27 6.92 -14.14
CA GLN A 136 -0.58 5.94 -13.49
C GLN A 136 -1.46 5.20 -14.50
N ASN A 137 -1.33 3.87 -14.55
CA ASN A 137 -2.12 3.01 -15.45
C ASN A 137 -3.49 2.62 -14.85
N ARG A 138 -3.58 2.56 -13.51
CA ARG A 138 -4.77 2.11 -12.79
C ARG A 138 -5.31 3.24 -11.92
N ILE A 139 -6.06 4.17 -12.53
CA ILE A 139 -6.61 5.36 -11.87
C ILE A 139 -8.08 5.17 -11.50
N MET A 140 -8.51 5.88 -10.45
CA MET A 140 -9.90 5.96 -10.00
C MET A 140 -10.17 7.33 -9.41
N THR A 141 -11.41 7.83 -9.53
CA THR A 141 -11.79 9.09 -8.89
C THR A 141 -11.93 8.92 -7.37
N PRO A 142 -11.77 9.99 -6.55
CA PRO A 142 -11.98 9.91 -5.10
C PRO A 142 -13.36 9.38 -4.71
N LYS A 143 -14.40 9.78 -5.44
CA LYS A 143 -15.78 9.34 -5.18
C LYS A 143 -15.95 7.82 -5.39
N GLU A 144 -15.37 7.30 -6.47
CA GLU A 144 -15.40 5.86 -6.76
C GLU A 144 -14.55 5.06 -5.77
N ALA A 145 -13.37 5.57 -5.39
CA ALA A 145 -12.51 4.95 -4.40
C ALA A 145 -13.21 4.78 -3.03
N ILE A 146 -13.92 5.80 -2.56
CA ILE A 146 -14.73 5.70 -1.34
C ILE A 146 -15.79 4.60 -1.47
N LYS A 147 -16.49 4.55 -2.61
CA LYS A 147 -17.51 3.50 -2.86
C LYS A 147 -16.92 2.10 -2.91
N SER A 148 -15.66 1.97 -3.30
CA SER A 148 -14.93 0.69 -3.35
C SER A 148 -14.39 0.24 -1.99
N GLY A 149 -14.60 1.01 -0.90
CA GLY A 149 -14.15 0.67 0.44
C GLY A 149 -12.68 1.00 0.72
N VAL A 150 -12.11 1.99 0.01
CA VAL A 150 -10.75 2.48 0.27
C VAL A 150 -10.72 3.25 1.59
N ASP A 151 -9.80 2.88 2.50
CA ASP A 151 -9.63 3.57 3.78
C ASP A 151 -8.79 4.85 3.64
N HIS A 152 -7.69 4.77 2.89
CA HIS A 152 -6.78 5.90 2.69
C HIS A 152 -6.45 6.09 1.21
N MET A 153 -6.65 7.29 0.72
CA MET A 153 -6.31 7.70 -0.65
C MET A 153 -4.98 8.45 -0.68
N VAL A 154 -4.07 8.03 -1.57
CA VAL A 154 -2.83 8.78 -1.83
C VAL A 154 -3.04 9.66 -3.05
N ILE A 155 -3.11 10.98 -2.85
CA ILE A 155 -3.30 11.99 -3.90
C ILE A 155 -2.10 12.94 -3.87
N GLY A 156 -1.19 12.78 -4.82
CA GLY A 156 0.05 13.59 -4.92
C GLY A 156 -0.14 14.80 -5.85
N ARG A 157 0.36 14.69 -7.08
CA ARG A 157 0.42 15.78 -8.09
C ARG A 157 -0.87 16.60 -8.26
N PRO A 158 -2.08 16.02 -8.24
CA PRO A 158 -3.30 16.83 -8.30
C PRO A 158 -3.40 17.89 -7.20
N ILE A 159 -2.75 17.68 -6.05
CA ILE A 159 -2.71 18.63 -4.94
C ILE A 159 -1.41 19.45 -4.98
N THR A 160 -0.26 18.77 -5.15
CA THR A 160 1.06 19.41 -4.95
C THR A 160 1.53 20.25 -6.13
N THR A 161 1.04 19.97 -7.35
CA THR A 161 1.37 20.71 -8.57
C THR A 161 0.22 21.58 -9.08
N PHE A 162 -0.86 21.68 -8.30
CA PHE A 162 -2.00 22.55 -8.64
C PHE A 162 -1.57 24.03 -8.63
N SER A 163 -1.56 24.66 -9.80
CA SER A 163 -1.36 26.09 -9.94
C SER A 163 -2.72 26.80 -9.85
N LYS A 164 -2.80 27.86 -9.02
CA LYS A 164 -4.00 28.69 -8.91
C LYS A 164 -4.30 29.52 -10.18
N ASN A 165 -3.50 29.38 -11.23
CA ASN A 165 -3.56 30.18 -12.46
C ASN A 165 -4.20 29.44 -13.66
N ASN A 166 -5.12 28.53 -13.40
CA ASN A 166 -6.04 28.01 -14.41
C ASN A 166 -7.48 28.24 -13.96
#